data_fc49e230ef352368fc2a3193cb6c54df
#
_entry.id   fc49e230ef352368fc2a3193cb6c54df
#
_cell.length_a   1.000
_cell.length_b   1.000
_cell.length_c   1.000
_cell.angle_alpha   90.00
_cell.angle_beta   90.00
_cell.angle_gamma   90.00
#
_symmetry.space_group_name_H-M   'P 1'
#
loop_
_entity.id
_entity.type
_entity.pdbx_description
1 polymer ?
#
loop_
_entity_poly.entity_id
_entity_poly.type
_entity_poly.pdbx_seq_one_letter_code
_entity_poly.pdbx_strand_id
1 'polypeptide(L)'
;MQTHLLSGVSKMEEKQYNEAKKSFTNVIDDNNNLFIESARWYLALCYVKTEENVRASQLLVSIRNDGGIYSKDAKRVLRKLK
;
A
#
# COMPACT_ATOMS: atom_id res chain seq x y z
N MET A 1 7.72 -15.06 -0.26
CA MET A 1 7.76 -15.16 -1.72
C MET A 1 7.40 -13.85 -2.36
N GLN A 2 8.14 -13.49 -3.36
CA GLN A 2 7.97 -12.21 -4.03
C GLN A 2 6.77 -12.18 -4.95
N THR A 3 6.22 -13.34 -5.25
CA THR A 3 5.12 -13.48 -6.20
C THR A 3 3.89 -12.66 -5.82
N HIS A 4 3.56 -12.58 -4.53
CA HIS A 4 2.38 -11.82 -4.10
C HIS A 4 2.55 -10.32 -4.34
N LEU A 5 3.75 -9.79 -4.09
CA LEU A 5 3.99 -8.37 -4.33
C LEU A 5 3.90 -8.05 -5.83
N LEU A 6 4.58 -8.84 -6.66
CA LEU A 6 4.54 -8.64 -8.10
C LEU A 6 3.14 -8.84 -8.66
N SER A 7 2.41 -9.82 -8.15
CA SER A 7 1.03 -10.05 -8.56
C SER A 7 0.15 -8.86 -8.21
N GLY A 8 0.34 -8.28 -7.02
CA GLY A 8 -0.42 -7.11 -6.62
C GLY A 8 -0.16 -5.91 -7.51
N VAL A 9 1.11 -5.65 -7.86
CA VAL A 9 1.46 -4.55 -8.74
C VAL A 9 0.85 -4.75 -10.13
N SER A 10 0.90 -5.98 -10.64
CA SER A 10 0.29 -6.30 -11.92
C SER A 10 -1.21 -6.05 -11.90
N LYS A 11 -1.89 -6.46 -10.82
CA LYS A 11 -3.33 -6.22 -10.67
C LYS A 11 -3.64 -4.72 -10.60
N MET A 12 -2.81 -3.94 -9.93
CA MET A 12 -2.99 -2.49 -9.91
C MET A 12 -2.92 -1.90 -11.30
N GLU A 13 -1.95 -2.34 -12.10
CA GLU A 13 -1.79 -1.84 -13.46
C GLU A 13 -2.99 -2.17 -14.32
N GLU A 14 -3.65 -3.29 -14.05
CA GLU A 14 -4.87 -3.69 -14.72
C GLU A 14 -6.12 -3.06 -14.10
N LYS A 15 -5.95 -2.20 -13.11
CA LYS A 15 -7.03 -1.54 -12.38
C LYS A 15 -7.91 -2.52 -11.60
N GLN A 16 -7.37 -3.70 -11.27
CA GLN A 16 -8.06 -4.68 -10.44
C GLN A 16 -7.66 -4.46 -8.98
N TYR A 17 -8.10 -3.35 -8.43
CA TYR A 17 -7.64 -2.90 -7.12
C TYR A 17 -8.04 -3.83 -5.98
N ASN A 18 -9.22 -4.45 -6.04
CA ASN A 18 -9.64 -5.37 -4.99
C ASN A 18 -8.75 -6.61 -4.93
N GLU A 19 -8.36 -7.13 -6.10
CA GLU A 19 -7.44 -8.25 -6.19
C GLU A 19 -6.03 -7.84 -5.70
N ALA A 20 -5.60 -6.64 -6.09
CA ALA A 20 -4.31 -6.11 -5.66
C ALA A 20 -4.27 -5.98 -4.14
N LYS A 21 -5.34 -5.50 -3.52
CA LYS A 21 -5.39 -5.36 -2.07
C LYS A 21 -5.21 -6.69 -1.37
N LYS A 22 -5.81 -7.75 -1.90
CA LYS A 22 -5.64 -9.08 -1.33
C LYS A 22 -4.19 -9.55 -1.41
N SER A 23 -3.55 -9.32 -2.56
CA SER A 23 -2.14 -9.71 -2.74
C SER A 23 -1.23 -8.98 -1.78
N PHE A 24 -1.41 -7.67 -1.63
CA PHE A 24 -0.57 -6.89 -0.73
C PHE A 24 -0.82 -7.26 0.73
N THR A 25 -2.07 -7.53 1.10
CA THR A 25 -2.40 -7.97 2.46
C THR A 25 -1.70 -9.29 2.77
N ASN A 26 -1.66 -10.20 1.80
CA ASN A 26 -0.97 -11.48 2.00
C ASN A 26 0.52 -11.28 2.26
N VAL A 27 1.16 -10.34 1.57
CA VAL A 27 2.57 -10.03 1.81
C VAL A 27 2.77 -9.53 3.24
N ILE A 28 1.91 -8.65 3.69
CA ILE A 28 1.99 -8.09 5.04
C ILE A 28 1.76 -9.18 6.09
N ASP A 29 0.76 -10.04 5.87
CA ASP A 29 0.42 -11.11 6.81
C ASP A 29 1.51 -12.17 6.90
N ASP A 30 2.24 -12.40 5.81
CA ASP A 30 3.37 -13.34 5.82
C ASP A 30 4.53 -12.86 6.69
N ASN A 31 4.48 -11.60 7.10
CA ASN A 31 5.49 -11.00 7.95
C ASN A 31 6.89 -11.10 7.33
N ASN A 32 6.97 -10.94 6.01
CA ASN A 32 8.23 -10.93 5.27
C ASN A 32 8.78 -9.52 5.28
N ASN A 33 9.76 -9.26 6.13
CA ASN A 33 10.27 -7.91 6.39
C ASN A 33 10.80 -7.21 5.15
N LEU A 34 11.27 -7.98 4.15
CA LEU A 34 11.85 -7.37 2.95
C LEU A 34 10.82 -6.63 2.11
N PHE A 35 9.56 -7.04 2.16
CA PHE A 35 8.54 -6.51 1.27
C PHE A 35 7.39 -5.81 1.96
N ILE A 36 7.38 -5.80 3.29
CA ILE A 36 6.26 -5.23 4.04
C ILE A 36 6.09 -3.74 3.76
N GLU A 37 7.17 -2.98 3.75
CA GLU A 37 7.06 -1.53 3.49
C GLU A 37 6.46 -1.27 2.11
N SER A 38 6.94 -1.97 1.09
CA SER A 38 6.41 -1.81 -0.26
C SER A 38 4.95 -2.22 -0.35
N ALA A 39 4.61 -3.34 0.29
CA ALA A 39 3.23 -3.83 0.28
C ALA A 39 2.28 -2.84 0.95
N ARG A 40 2.69 -2.28 2.08
CA ARG A 40 1.89 -1.27 2.78
C ARG A 40 1.68 -0.02 1.92
N TRP A 41 2.74 0.42 1.25
CA TRP A 41 2.66 1.58 0.37
C TRP A 41 1.67 1.34 -0.78
N TYR A 42 1.83 0.21 -1.48
CA TYR A 42 0.93 -0.09 -2.59
C TYR A 42 -0.51 -0.33 -2.12
N LEU A 43 -0.68 -0.95 -0.95
CA LEU A 43 -2.01 -1.13 -0.39
C LEU A 43 -2.68 0.21 -0.12
N ALA A 44 -1.92 1.16 0.42
CA ALA A 44 -2.44 2.51 0.66
C ALA A 44 -2.87 3.17 -0.65
N LEU A 45 -2.08 3.00 -1.71
CA LEU A 45 -2.45 3.53 -3.03
C LEU A 45 -3.73 2.89 -3.55
N CYS A 46 -3.91 1.59 -3.32
CA CYS A 46 -5.15 0.92 -3.71
C CYS A 46 -6.35 1.51 -2.97
N TYR A 47 -6.21 1.78 -1.69
CA TYR A 47 -7.29 2.41 -0.92
C TYR A 47 -7.63 3.78 -1.49
N VAL A 48 -6.63 4.56 -1.90
CA VAL A 48 -6.88 5.86 -2.53
C VAL A 48 -7.66 5.68 -3.82
N LYS A 49 -7.26 4.70 -4.62
CA LYS A 49 -7.91 4.45 -5.91
C LYS A 49 -9.34 3.95 -5.77
N THR A 50 -9.65 3.24 -4.70
CA THR A 50 -11.00 2.75 -4.45
C THR A 50 -11.81 3.70 -3.57
N GLU A 51 -11.29 4.90 -3.32
CA GLU A 51 -11.95 5.95 -2.54
C GLU A 51 -12.20 5.55 -1.09
N GLU A 52 -11.38 4.64 -0.57
CA GLU A 52 -11.43 4.27 0.85
C GLU A 52 -10.45 5.18 1.62
N ASN A 53 -10.78 6.47 1.64
CA ASN A 53 -9.85 7.49 2.10
C ASN A 53 -9.50 7.39 3.59
N VAL A 54 -10.43 6.93 4.42
CA VAL A 54 -10.15 6.75 5.85
C VAL A 54 -9.08 5.69 6.04
N ARG A 55 -9.23 4.54 5.37
CA ARG A 55 -8.25 3.46 5.46
C ARG A 55 -6.92 3.89 4.86
N ALA A 56 -6.96 4.59 3.73
CA ALA A 56 -5.75 5.09 3.09
C ALA A 56 -5.01 6.03 4.04
N SER A 57 -5.72 6.97 4.66
CA SER A 57 -5.10 7.92 5.57
C SER A 57 -4.46 7.24 6.77
N GLN A 58 -5.15 6.27 7.37
CA GLN A 58 -4.62 5.55 8.51
C GLN A 58 -3.32 4.84 8.15
N LEU A 59 -3.30 4.16 7.01
CA LEU A 59 -2.12 3.43 6.57
C LEU A 59 -0.99 4.39 6.20
N LEU A 60 -1.31 5.48 5.52
CA LEU A 60 -0.31 6.48 5.12
C LEU A 60 0.31 7.17 6.33
N VAL A 61 -0.49 7.47 7.36
CA VAL A 61 0.05 8.03 8.60
C VAL A 61 1.05 7.06 9.24
N SER A 62 0.70 5.78 9.26
CA SER A 62 1.60 4.75 9.79
C SER A 62 2.91 4.71 8.99
N ILE A 63 2.83 4.74 7.66
CA ILE A 63 4.03 4.73 6.81
C ILE A 63 4.88 5.98 7.05
N ARG A 64 4.24 7.14 7.15
CA ARG A 64 4.95 8.40 7.42
C ARG A 64 5.69 8.33 8.74
N ASN A 65 5.02 7.82 9.78
CA ASN A 65 5.58 7.80 11.13
C ASN A 65 6.71 6.80 11.27
N ASP A 66 6.71 5.74 10.47
CA ASP A 66 7.78 4.73 10.51
C ASP A 66 9.11 5.28 9.99
N GLY A 67 9.07 6.35 9.20
CA GLY A 67 10.30 6.96 8.70
C GLY A 67 11.05 6.13 7.68
N GLY A 68 10.37 5.18 7.02
CA GLY A 68 10.98 4.33 6.01
C GLY A 68 11.08 5.02 4.65
N ILE A 69 11.36 4.21 3.62
CA ILE A 69 11.63 4.74 2.28
C ILE A 69 10.43 5.47 1.67
N TYR A 70 9.21 5.13 2.09
CA TYR A 70 8.00 5.76 1.55
C TYR A 70 7.44 6.86 2.44
N SER A 71 8.15 7.23 3.50
CA SER A 71 7.66 8.20 4.48
C SER A 71 7.33 9.55 3.85
N LYS A 72 8.23 10.07 3.00
CA LYS A 72 8.00 11.35 2.33
C LYS A 72 6.86 11.27 1.31
N ASP A 73 6.79 10.16 0.60
CA ASP A 73 5.73 9.96 -0.38
C ASP A 73 4.37 9.87 0.31
N ALA A 74 4.31 9.18 1.45
CA ALA A 74 3.07 9.08 2.23
C ALA A 74 2.61 10.46 2.69
N LYS A 75 3.54 11.28 3.16
CA LYS A 75 3.22 12.64 3.58
C LYS A 75 2.63 13.46 2.43
N ARG A 76 3.20 13.30 1.25
CA ARG A 76 2.72 14.02 0.06
C ARG A 76 1.30 13.60 -0.30
N VAL A 77 1.02 12.30 -0.30
CA VAL A 77 -0.31 11.79 -0.62
C VAL A 77 -1.33 12.23 0.41
N LEU A 78 -0.96 12.22 1.70
CA LEU A 78 -1.84 12.66 2.75
C LEU A 78 -2.31 14.10 2.54
N ARG A 79 -1.43 14.97 2.06
CA ARG A 79 -1.83 16.34 1.77
C ARG A 79 -2.89 16.42 0.69
N LYS A 80 -2.82 15.53 -0.29
CA LYS A 80 -3.78 15.52 -1.40
C LYS A 80 -5.13 14.96 -1.01
N LEU A 81 -5.20 14.17 0.07
CA LEU A 81 -6.45 13.57 0.52
C LEU A 81 -7.33 14.53 1.31
N LYS A 82 -6.82 15.65 1.69
CA LYS A 82 -7.59 16.66 2.46
C LYS A 82 -8.53 17.46 1.58
#